data_b676a8a08419e489b3c06316d9d8a105
#
_entry.id   b676a8a08419e489b3c06316d9d8a105
#
_cell.length_a   1.000
_cell.length_b   1.000
_cell.length_c   1.000
_cell.angle_alpha   90.00
_cell.angle_beta   90.00
_cell.angle_gamma   90.00
#
_symmetry.space_group_name_H-M   'P 1'
#
loop_
_entity.id
_entity.type
_entity.pdbx_description
1 polymer ?
#
loop_
_entity_poly.entity_id
_entity_poly.type
_entity_poly.pdbx_seq_one_letter_code
_entity_poly.pdbx_strand_id
1 'polypeptide(L)'
;ARGIEVHVWLNPYRYASSDATYGRNHEKDYHNTHPEWLVQCGDITALNPSLPEVREQICKVVADIVENYDIDGVVFDDYFHYSGYKDEYDQEQYDATGNGMSRKDWRRSINNLMIRMVNDTIKATKPWVKFGVGPAGVAGKANTSAPVYGVEPCPSPSGDWQYNDICADPLAWYN
;
A
#
# COMPACT_ATOMS: atom_id res chain seq x y z
N ALA A 1 17.99 -27.33 -7.71
CA ALA A 1 17.74 -25.91 -7.44
C ALA A 1 19.06 -25.14 -7.57
N ARG A 2 19.02 -23.94 -8.18
CA ARG A 2 20.23 -23.12 -8.41
C ARG A 2 20.48 -22.09 -7.30
N GLY A 3 19.77 -22.16 -6.17
CA GLY A 3 19.90 -21.23 -5.06
C GLY A 3 19.39 -19.80 -5.39
N ILE A 4 18.49 -19.68 -6.37
CA ILE A 4 17.87 -18.39 -6.73
C ILE A 4 16.52 -18.32 -6.02
N GLU A 5 16.29 -17.26 -5.27
CA GLU A 5 14.99 -16.94 -4.69
C GLU A 5 14.08 -16.27 -5.73
N VAL A 6 12.80 -16.62 -5.70
CA VAL A 6 11.77 -16.04 -6.56
C VAL A 6 10.83 -15.20 -5.71
N HIS A 7 10.78 -13.89 -5.96
CA HIS A 7 9.89 -12.97 -5.28
C HIS A 7 8.85 -12.42 -6.27
N VAL A 8 7.59 -12.43 -5.87
CA VAL A 8 6.50 -11.80 -6.64
C VAL A 8 6.43 -10.33 -6.28
N TRP A 9 6.46 -9.47 -7.28
CA TRP A 9 6.29 -8.04 -7.11
C TRP A 9 4.87 -7.60 -7.45
N LEU A 10 4.22 -6.89 -6.53
CA LEU A 10 2.86 -6.38 -6.66
C LEU A 10 2.83 -4.87 -6.40
N ASN A 11 2.00 -4.16 -7.16
CA ASN A 11 1.52 -2.84 -6.78
C ASN A 11 0.15 -3.03 -6.11
N PRO A 12 0.01 -2.79 -4.80
CA PRO A 12 -1.19 -3.22 -4.07
C PRO A 12 -2.46 -2.47 -4.47
N TYR A 13 -2.36 -1.20 -4.86
CA TYR A 13 -3.54 -0.36 -5.06
C TYR A 13 -3.76 0.11 -6.50
N ARG A 14 -2.82 -0.06 -7.42
CA ARG A 14 -3.02 0.39 -8.79
C ARG A 14 -3.97 -0.54 -9.53
N TYR A 15 -5.15 -0.02 -9.87
CA TYR A 15 -6.09 -0.71 -10.73
C TYR A 15 -5.74 -0.52 -12.21
N ALA A 16 -5.53 0.75 -12.64
CA ALA A 16 -5.17 1.06 -14.03
C ALA A 16 -4.33 2.33 -14.11
N SER A 17 -3.46 2.42 -15.11
CA SER A 17 -2.74 3.64 -15.49
C SER A 17 -3.32 4.18 -16.80
N SER A 18 -3.52 5.51 -16.87
CA SER A 18 -4.14 6.20 -18.00
C SER A 18 -5.49 5.57 -18.42
N ASP A 19 -5.81 5.57 -19.69
CA ASP A 19 -7.05 5.01 -20.26
C ASP A 19 -7.01 3.48 -20.45
N ALA A 20 -6.16 2.78 -19.71
CA ALA A 20 -6.09 1.33 -19.79
C ALA A 20 -7.46 0.70 -19.53
N THR A 21 -7.92 -0.07 -20.50
CA THR A 21 -9.23 -0.73 -20.47
C THR A 21 -9.12 -2.22 -20.15
N TYR A 22 -7.97 -2.66 -19.62
CA TYR A 22 -7.73 -4.05 -19.31
C TYR A 22 -8.77 -4.56 -18.32
N GLY A 23 -9.35 -5.70 -18.63
CA GLY A 23 -10.31 -6.37 -17.77
C GLY A 23 -11.71 -5.75 -17.68
N ARG A 24 -11.93 -4.49 -18.09
CA ARG A 24 -13.24 -3.81 -17.96
C ARG A 24 -14.41 -4.56 -18.59
N ASN A 25 -14.16 -5.40 -19.57
CA ASN A 25 -15.16 -6.25 -20.20
C ASN A 25 -15.37 -7.59 -19.49
N HIS A 26 -14.55 -7.90 -18.48
CA HIS A 26 -14.70 -9.14 -17.72
C HIS A 26 -15.74 -8.94 -16.62
N GLU A 27 -16.67 -9.89 -16.49
CA GLU A 27 -17.78 -9.80 -15.52
C GLU A 27 -17.32 -9.64 -14.07
N LYS A 28 -16.14 -10.18 -13.71
CA LYS A 28 -15.54 -10.12 -12.37
C LYS A 28 -14.60 -8.95 -12.14
N ASP A 29 -14.42 -8.10 -13.14
CA ASP A 29 -13.57 -6.92 -13.00
C ASP A 29 -14.16 -5.93 -11.97
N TYR A 30 -13.31 -5.27 -11.18
CA TYR A 30 -13.76 -4.35 -10.14
C TYR A 30 -14.52 -3.15 -10.69
N HIS A 31 -14.25 -2.73 -11.92
CA HIS A 31 -15.04 -1.70 -12.58
C HIS A 31 -16.53 -2.11 -12.68
N ASN A 32 -16.82 -3.40 -12.81
CA ASN A 32 -18.19 -3.93 -12.95
C ASN A 32 -18.76 -4.38 -11.61
N THR A 33 -17.93 -4.92 -10.71
CA THR A 33 -18.38 -5.56 -9.47
C THR A 33 -18.30 -4.66 -8.25
N HIS A 34 -17.29 -3.75 -8.21
CA HIS A 34 -16.99 -2.88 -7.08
C HIS A 34 -16.51 -1.50 -7.55
N PRO A 35 -17.30 -0.77 -8.35
CA PRO A 35 -16.91 0.56 -8.82
C PRO A 35 -16.66 1.55 -7.67
N GLU A 36 -17.29 1.34 -6.52
CA GLU A 36 -17.12 2.12 -5.30
C GLU A 36 -15.72 1.97 -4.67
N TRP A 37 -14.97 0.95 -5.05
CA TRP A 37 -13.59 0.76 -4.60
C TRP A 37 -12.60 1.61 -5.39
N LEU A 38 -13.02 2.15 -6.54
CA LEU A 38 -12.13 2.83 -7.47
C LEU A 38 -12.12 4.34 -7.23
N VAL A 39 -10.94 4.92 -7.18
CA VAL A 39 -10.71 6.37 -7.05
C VAL A 39 -9.79 6.87 -8.15
N GLN A 40 -10.04 8.07 -8.64
CA GLN A 40 -9.24 8.68 -9.70
C GLN A 40 -8.18 9.61 -9.09
N CYS A 41 -6.91 9.31 -9.34
CA CYS A 41 -5.76 10.06 -8.87
C CYS A 41 -4.91 10.52 -10.07
N GLY A 42 -5.21 11.71 -10.60
CA GLY A 42 -4.59 12.15 -11.87
C GLY A 42 -4.93 11.16 -12.99
N ASP A 43 -3.90 10.63 -13.65
CA ASP A 43 -4.04 9.66 -14.74
C ASP A 43 -4.13 8.20 -14.25
N ILE A 44 -4.15 8.00 -12.95
CA ILE A 44 -4.20 6.66 -12.35
C ILE A 44 -5.57 6.42 -11.72
N THR A 45 -6.17 5.27 -12.03
CA THR A 45 -7.28 4.72 -11.25
C THR A 45 -6.71 3.76 -10.22
N ALA A 46 -7.00 4.01 -8.95
CA ALA A 46 -6.52 3.20 -7.84
C ALA A 46 -7.68 2.56 -7.08
N LEU A 47 -7.40 1.46 -6.40
CA LEU A 47 -8.25 0.95 -5.34
C LEU A 47 -8.12 1.88 -4.13
N ASN A 48 -9.23 2.20 -3.47
CA ASN A 48 -9.26 3.11 -2.34
C ASN A 48 -8.62 2.47 -1.08
N PRO A 49 -7.46 2.94 -0.61
CA PRO A 49 -6.77 2.34 0.54
C PRO A 49 -7.56 2.44 1.85
N SER A 50 -8.47 3.42 1.93
CA SER A 50 -9.22 3.71 3.15
C SER A 50 -10.33 2.70 3.43
N LEU A 51 -10.75 1.94 2.40
CA LEU A 51 -11.79 0.92 2.52
C LEU A 51 -11.23 -0.38 3.15
N PRO A 52 -11.82 -0.87 4.24
CA PRO A 52 -11.42 -2.16 4.82
C PRO A 52 -11.51 -3.31 3.83
N GLU A 53 -12.56 -3.35 3.01
CA GLU A 53 -12.85 -4.40 2.03
C GLU A 53 -11.75 -4.49 0.97
N VAL A 54 -11.20 -3.35 0.56
CA VAL A 54 -10.07 -3.28 -0.38
C VAL A 54 -8.83 -3.92 0.24
N ARG A 55 -8.51 -3.58 1.50
CA ARG A 55 -7.36 -4.17 2.20
C ARG A 55 -7.51 -5.68 2.39
N GLU A 56 -8.72 -6.13 2.76
CA GLU A 56 -9.03 -7.56 2.86
C GLU A 56 -8.91 -8.28 1.53
N GLN A 57 -9.36 -7.65 0.44
CA GLN A 57 -9.24 -8.23 -0.90
C GLN A 57 -7.77 -8.37 -1.32
N ILE A 58 -6.93 -7.39 -1.02
CA ILE A 58 -5.49 -7.49 -1.30
C ILE A 58 -4.86 -8.63 -0.48
N CYS A 59 -5.22 -8.78 0.79
CA CYS A 59 -4.78 -9.91 1.60
C CYS A 59 -5.20 -11.26 1.01
N LYS A 60 -6.43 -11.37 0.48
CA LYS A 60 -6.90 -12.60 -0.21
C LYS A 60 -6.08 -12.90 -1.45
N VAL A 61 -5.76 -11.88 -2.26
CA VAL A 61 -4.90 -12.05 -3.45
C VAL A 61 -3.50 -12.52 -3.06
N VAL A 62 -2.92 -11.92 -2.02
CA VAL A 62 -1.60 -12.33 -1.52
C VAL A 62 -1.63 -13.75 -0.97
N ALA A 63 -2.67 -14.11 -0.21
CA ALA A 63 -2.84 -15.47 0.30
C ALA A 63 -2.92 -16.50 -0.84
N ASP A 64 -3.72 -16.22 -1.85
CA ASP A 64 -3.87 -17.08 -3.03
C ASP A 64 -2.53 -17.30 -3.75
N ILE A 65 -1.75 -16.23 -3.94
CA ILE A 65 -0.41 -16.32 -4.55
C ILE A 65 0.52 -17.17 -3.69
N VAL A 66 0.59 -16.89 -2.38
CA VAL A 66 1.47 -17.61 -1.47
C VAL A 66 1.07 -19.08 -1.36
N GLU A 67 -0.21 -19.39 -1.35
CA GLU A 67 -0.72 -20.77 -1.25
C GLU A 67 -0.40 -21.59 -2.49
N ASN A 68 -0.65 -21.03 -3.68
CA ASN A 68 -0.66 -21.79 -4.94
C ASN A 68 0.68 -21.77 -5.68
N TYR A 69 1.65 -20.91 -5.31
CA TYR A 69 2.93 -20.82 -6.00
C TYR A 69 4.11 -21.11 -5.06
N ASP A 70 5.16 -21.71 -5.64
CA ASP A 70 6.43 -21.98 -4.93
C ASP A 70 7.33 -20.75 -5.04
N ILE A 71 7.06 -19.76 -4.17
CA ILE A 71 7.78 -18.50 -4.09
C ILE A 71 8.47 -18.34 -2.75
N ASP A 72 9.57 -17.59 -2.75
CA ASP A 72 10.37 -17.31 -1.55
C ASP A 72 9.99 -15.99 -0.89
N GLY A 73 9.30 -15.09 -1.63
CA GLY A 73 8.89 -13.82 -1.08
C GLY A 73 7.82 -13.08 -1.91
N VAL A 74 7.21 -12.09 -1.27
CA VAL A 74 6.32 -11.11 -1.86
C VAL A 74 6.91 -9.74 -1.63
N VAL A 75 6.90 -8.87 -2.64
CA VAL A 75 7.40 -7.50 -2.56
C VAL A 75 6.33 -6.54 -3.04
N PHE A 76 6.02 -5.52 -2.24
CA PHE A 76 5.24 -4.38 -2.67
C PHE A 76 6.16 -3.24 -3.12
N ASP A 77 5.72 -2.45 -4.10
CA ASP A 77 6.30 -1.14 -4.36
C ASP A 77 5.82 -0.09 -3.33
N ASP A 78 6.13 1.19 -3.55
CA ASP A 78 5.88 2.27 -2.58
C ASP A 78 4.62 3.10 -2.87
N TYR A 79 3.77 2.70 -3.80
CA TYR A 79 2.57 3.46 -4.17
C TYR A 79 1.35 3.05 -3.33
N PHE A 80 1.19 3.66 -2.15
CA PHE A 80 0.04 3.42 -1.25
C PHE A 80 -1.08 4.43 -1.47
N HIS A 81 -0.84 5.72 -1.24
CA HIS A 81 -1.73 6.79 -1.70
C HIS A 81 -1.10 7.45 -2.93
N TYR A 82 -1.87 7.65 -3.97
CA TYR A 82 -1.38 8.29 -5.18
C TYR A 82 -1.47 9.82 -5.07
N SER A 83 -0.55 10.52 -5.71
CA SER A 83 -0.67 11.96 -5.91
C SER A 83 -2.02 12.28 -6.58
N GLY A 84 -2.73 13.27 -6.06
CA GLY A 84 -4.09 13.58 -6.53
C GLY A 84 -5.21 12.80 -5.82
N TYR A 85 -4.90 11.97 -4.82
CA TYR A 85 -5.91 11.37 -3.97
C TYR A 85 -6.62 12.46 -3.15
N LYS A 86 -7.95 12.54 -3.29
CA LYS A 86 -8.74 13.62 -2.71
C LYS A 86 -9.29 13.25 -1.33
N ASP A 87 -9.51 14.26 -0.49
CA ASP A 87 -10.08 14.07 0.84
C ASP A 87 -11.52 13.53 0.83
N GLU A 88 -12.28 13.83 -0.23
CA GLU A 88 -13.64 13.31 -0.41
C GLU A 88 -13.71 11.78 -0.52
N TYR A 89 -12.62 11.14 -0.97
CA TYR A 89 -12.58 9.68 -1.16
C TYR A 89 -12.51 8.89 0.15
N ASP A 90 -12.10 9.53 1.23
CA ASP A 90 -11.95 8.89 2.54
C ASP A 90 -12.61 9.66 3.69
N GLN A 91 -13.48 10.64 3.38
CA GLN A 91 -14.09 11.48 4.40
C GLN A 91 -14.86 10.66 5.43
N GLU A 92 -15.70 9.74 4.98
CA GLU A 92 -16.52 8.91 5.85
C GLU A 92 -15.65 8.04 6.79
N GLN A 93 -14.61 7.39 6.25
CA GLN A 93 -13.72 6.54 7.02
C GLN A 93 -12.87 7.33 8.00
N TYR A 94 -12.44 8.53 7.59
CA TYR A 94 -11.71 9.43 8.47
C TYR A 94 -12.58 9.95 9.62
N ASP A 95 -13.81 10.35 9.35
CA ASP A 95 -14.74 10.79 10.38
C ASP A 95 -15.05 9.67 11.37
N ALA A 96 -15.15 8.44 10.88
CA ALA A 96 -15.43 7.27 11.73
C ALA A 96 -14.22 6.80 12.56
N THR A 97 -13.00 6.92 12.05
CA THR A 97 -11.81 6.26 12.64
C THR A 97 -10.60 7.15 12.85
N GLY A 98 -10.67 8.43 12.49
CA GLY A 98 -9.54 9.38 12.57
C GLY A 98 -9.08 9.67 14.01
N ASN A 99 -9.96 9.55 15.00
CA ASN A 99 -9.65 9.63 16.44
C ASN A 99 -8.77 10.84 16.82
N GLY A 100 -8.98 11.99 16.17
CA GLY A 100 -8.23 13.21 16.44
C GLY A 100 -6.86 13.29 15.76
N MET A 101 -6.46 12.29 15.00
CA MET A 101 -5.26 12.37 14.16
C MET A 101 -5.45 13.38 13.03
N SER A 102 -4.34 13.95 12.54
CA SER A 102 -4.39 14.62 11.24
C SER A 102 -4.74 13.63 10.14
N ARG A 103 -5.38 14.09 9.05
CA ARG A 103 -5.72 13.20 7.93
C ARG A 103 -4.52 12.46 7.36
N LYS A 104 -3.37 13.12 7.26
CA LYS A 104 -2.13 12.49 6.77
C LYS A 104 -1.61 11.43 7.75
N ASP A 105 -1.66 11.67 9.06
CA ASP A 105 -1.27 10.68 10.06
C ASP A 105 -2.22 9.48 10.04
N TRP A 106 -3.50 9.73 9.90
CA TRP A 106 -4.50 8.67 9.77
C TRP A 106 -4.26 7.83 8.50
N ARG A 107 -4.03 8.46 7.34
CA ARG A 107 -3.68 7.73 6.10
C ARG A 107 -2.41 6.90 6.26
N ARG A 108 -1.38 7.41 6.95
CA ARG A 108 -0.19 6.62 7.29
C ARG A 108 -0.53 5.42 8.18
N SER A 109 -1.40 5.61 9.17
CA SER A 109 -1.84 4.51 10.03
C SER A 109 -2.58 3.43 9.26
N ILE A 110 -3.36 3.80 8.25
CA ILE A 110 -4.04 2.86 7.34
C ILE A 110 -3.04 2.07 6.49
N ASN A 111 -2.01 2.74 5.96
CA ASN A 111 -0.95 2.07 5.21
C ASN A 111 -0.13 1.12 6.11
N ASN A 112 0.20 1.55 7.33
CA ASN A 112 0.89 0.71 8.30
C ASN A 112 0.04 -0.52 8.68
N LEU A 113 -1.28 -0.34 8.82
CA LEU A 113 -2.22 -1.45 9.06
C LEU A 113 -2.19 -2.43 7.88
N MET A 114 -2.24 -1.93 6.63
CA MET A 114 -2.19 -2.77 5.44
C MET A 114 -0.92 -3.62 5.38
N ILE A 115 0.25 -3.02 5.62
CA ILE A 115 1.53 -3.73 5.64
C ILE A 115 1.51 -4.86 6.68
N ARG A 116 0.98 -4.59 7.87
CA ARG A 116 0.83 -5.60 8.92
C ARG A 116 -0.11 -6.72 8.50
N MET A 117 -1.30 -6.38 8.00
CA MET A 117 -2.29 -7.37 7.54
C MET A 117 -1.70 -8.32 6.49
N VAL A 118 -0.96 -7.80 5.53
CA VAL A 118 -0.31 -8.60 4.50
C VAL A 118 0.77 -9.50 5.08
N ASN A 119 1.63 -8.95 5.95
CA ASN A 119 2.64 -9.77 6.62
C ASN A 119 2.01 -10.92 7.42
N ASP A 120 0.98 -10.62 8.21
CA ASP A 120 0.27 -11.62 9.03
C ASP A 120 -0.38 -12.69 8.13
N THR A 121 -0.98 -12.29 7.02
CA THR A 121 -1.56 -13.19 6.02
C THR A 121 -0.50 -14.14 5.44
N ILE A 122 0.65 -13.60 5.03
CA ILE A 122 1.76 -14.41 4.49
C ILE A 122 2.25 -15.40 5.55
N LYS A 123 2.47 -14.93 6.78
CA LYS A 123 3.00 -15.77 7.86
C LYS A 123 2.01 -16.84 8.32
N ALA A 124 0.72 -16.56 8.24
CA ALA A 124 -0.32 -17.55 8.51
C ALA A 124 -0.40 -18.63 7.43
N THR A 125 -0.09 -18.29 6.16
CA THR A 125 -0.17 -19.22 5.02
C THR A 125 1.12 -20.04 4.87
N LYS A 126 2.27 -19.36 4.73
CA LYS A 126 3.61 -19.99 4.65
C LYS A 126 4.61 -19.13 5.46
N PRO A 127 4.93 -19.48 6.71
CA PRO A 127 5.71 -18.62 7.60
C PRO A 127 7.14 -18.33 7.12
N TRP A 128 7.69 -19.16 6.23
CA TRP A 128 9.02 -18.95 5.66
C TRP A 128 9.05 -17.99 4.48
N VAL A 129 7.92 -17.67 3.86
CA VAL A 129 7.86 -16.71 2.76
C VAL A 129 8.16 -15.31 3.30
N LYS A 130 9.09 -14.63 2.66
CA LYS A 130 9.50 -13.27 3.03
C LYS A 130 8.48 -12.25 2.55
N PHE A 131 8.33 -11.16 3.30
CA PHE A 131 7.60 -9.99 2.84
C PHE A 131 8.52 -8.78 2.85
N GLY A 132 8.50 -8.00 1.79
CA GLY A 132 9.27 -6.79 1.65
C GLY A 132 8.48 -5.67 1.00
N VAL A 133 8.91 -4.44 1.25
CA VAL A 133 8.43 -3.24 0.57
C VAL A 133 9.65 -2.55 -0.02
N GLY A 134 9.55 -2.09 -1.27
CA GLY A 134 10.59 -1.33 -1.96
C GLY A 134 10.29 0.17 -1.92
N PRO A 135 10.44 0.85 -0.77
CA PRO A 135 10.15 2.28 -0.67
C PRO A 135 11.25 3.10 -1.35
N ALA A 136 10.95 4.36 -1.68
CA ALA A 136 11.99 5.31 -2.01
C ALA A 136 12.96 5.44 -0.82
N GLY A 137 14.26 5.42 -1.07
CA GLY A 137 15.30 5.41 -0.03
C GLY A 137 15.51 6.76 0.64
N VAL A 138 14.42 7.49 0.95
CA VAL A 138 14.47 8.82 1.55
C VAL A 138 13.60 8.91 2.80
N ALA A 139 14.14 9.52 3.85
CA ALA A 139 13.38 9.97 5.01
C ALA A 139 13.53 11.49 5.09
N GLY A 140 12.49 12.23 4.74
CA GLY A 140 12.50 13.69 4.80
C GLY A 140 12.32 14.22 6.23
N LYS A 141 12.49 15.52 6.42
CA LYS A 141 12.34 16.18 7.72
C LYS A 141 10.94 16.06 8.33
N ALA A 142 9.92 15.87 7.46
CA ALA A 142 8.55 15.67 7.91
C ALA A 142 8.32 14.27 8.49
N ASN A 143 9.22 13.30 8.25
CA ASN A 143 9.07 11.96 8.78
C ASN A 143 9.37 11.94 10.28
N THR A 144 8.30 11.89 11.08
CA THR A 144 8.39 11.89 12.55
C THR A 144 8.90 10.56 13.12
N SER A 145 8.95 9.50 12.33
CA SER A 145 9.51 8.20 12.72
C SER A 145 11.04 8.19 12.66
N ALA A 146 11.66 9.05 11.85
CA ALA A 146 13.11 9.06 11.67
C ALA A 146 13.91 9.19 12.98
N PRO A 147 13.61 10.14 13.89
CA PRO A 147 14.32 10.25 15.16
C PRO A 147 14.13 9.05 16.09
N VAL A 148 12.94 8.42 16.04
CA VAL A 148 12.63 7.24 16.86
C VAL A 148 13.55 6.07 16.50
N TYR A 149 13.89 5.96 15.22
CA TYR A 149 14.78 4.90 14.70
C TYR A 149 16.25 5.35 14.54
N GLY A 150 16.59 6.54 15.04
CA GLY A 150 17.96 7.06 14.95
C GLY A 150 18.41 7.39 13.53
N VAL A 151 17.47 7.67 12.63
CA VAL A 151 17.74 8.05 11.24
C VAL A 151 17.83 9.55 11.12
N GLU A 152 18.93 10.06 10.53
CA GLU A 152 19.06 11.49 10.20
C GLU A 152 18.18 11.80 8.98
N PRO A 153 17.22 12.73 9.11
CA PRO A 153 16.36 13.11 7.99
C PRO A 153 17.15 13.70 6.82
N CYS A 154 16.75 13.35 5.61
CA CYS A 154 17.26 13.97 4.41
C CYS A 154 17.07 15.51 4.46
N PRO A 155 18.12 16.31 4.23
CA PRO A 155 18.01 17.77 4.32
C PRO A 155 17.19 18.39 3.17
N SER A 156 16.98 17.65 2.08
CA SER A 156 16.21 18.12 0.93
C SER A 156 14.71 18.05 1.20
N PRO A 157 13.95 19.14 0.93
CA PRO A 157 12.48 19.12 1.00
C PRO A 157 11.84 18.08 0.09
N SER A 158 12.52 17.71 -1.00
CA SER A 158 12.03 16.65 -1.91
C SER A 158 11.96 15.27 -1.26
N GLY A 159 12.61 15.05 -0.12
CA GLY A 159 12.48 13.80 0.65
C GLY A 159 11.15 13.66 1.40
N ASP A 160 10.37 14.73 1.52
CA ASP A 160 9.12 14.72 2.30
C ASP A 160 7.91 14.16 1.51
N TRP A 161 8.00 14.04 0.17
CA TRP A 161 6.88 13.58 -0.66
C TRP A 161 6.41 12.17 -0.27
N GLN A 162 7.33 11.28 0.02
CA GLN A 162 6.99 9.90 0.41
C GLN A 162 6.14 9.88 1.68
N TYR A 163 6.52 10.65 2.67
CA TYR A 163 5.80 10.74 3.94
C TYR A 163 4.50 11.53 3.83
N ASN A 164 4.52 12.65 3.09
CA ASN A 164 3.41 13.60 3.03
C ASN A 164 2.42 13.36 1.89
N ASP A 165 2.88 12.93 0.71
CA ASP A 165 2.03 12.86 -0.47
C ASP A 165 1.47 11.45 -0.69
N ILE A 166 2.32 10.42 -0.56
CA ILE A 166 1.87 9.03 -0.66
C ILE A 166 1.62 8.37 0.69
N CYS A 167 1.79 9.11 1.78
CA CYS A 167 1.51 8.66 3.15
C CYS A 167 2.22 7.36 3.52
N ALA A 168 3.45 7.16 3.04
CA ALA A 168 4.28 6.00 3.36
C ALA A 168 5.28 6.32 4.47
N ASP A 169 5.36 5.43 5.46
CA ASP A 169 6.30 5.52 6.58
C ASP A 169 7.16 4.26 6.68
N PRO A 170 8.16 4.10 5.79
CA PRO A 170 8.99 2.89 5.76
C PRO A 170 9.69 2.59 7.08
N LEU A 171 10.02 3.63 7.85
CA LEU A 171 10.70 3.45 9.13
C LEU A 171 9.79 2.78 10.17
N ALA A 172 8.48 3.02 10.12
CA ALA A 172 7.51 2.37 10.98
C ALA A 172 7.30 0.88 10.64
N TRP A 173 7.74 0.43 9.46
CA TRP A 173 7.58 -0.98 9.01
C TRP A 173 8.75 -1.89 9.42
N TYR A 174 9.78 -1.32 10.02
CA TYR A 174 11.04 -2.01 10.34
C TYR A 174 10.97 -2.87 11.62
N ASN A 175 9.82 -2.93 12.29
CA ASN A 175 9.62 -3.69 13.54
C ASN A 175 8.80 -4.96 13.35
#